data_6959d8aefca259510827a5f375573291
#
_entry.id   6959d8aefca259510827a5f375573291
#
_cell.length_a   1.000
_cell.length_b   1.000
_cell.length_c   1.000
_cell.angle_alpha   90.00
_cell.angle_beta   90.00
_cell.angle_gamma   90.00
#
_symmetry.space_group_name_H-M   'P 1'
#
loop_
_entity.id
_entity.type
_entity.pdbx_description
1 polymer ?
#
loop_
_entity_poly.entity_id
_entity_poly.type
_entity_poly.pdbx_seq_one_letter_code
_entity_poly.pdbx_strand_id
1 'polypeptide(L)'
;HQGIKVIENVTPYSLEGLKNNLFLRSEDQEQFGSFEEIIWAVGRSPNTDNINLSATAVAVDKNAFITTDKFQETNITNIFAIGDVTGREALTPVAIAAGRRLSDRLFGGMSDRYLEYHTIPTVVFRHPPIGTVVITETMARKKFGDKIKIFTSSFTPMFYALSDEEVAEG
;
A
#
# COMPACT_ATOMS: atom_id res chain seq x y z
N HIS A 1 20.74 13.22 3.54
CA HIS A 1 20.97 11.97 4.29
C HIS A 1 20.96 12.29 5.80
N GLN A 2 19.90 11.90 6.50
CA GLN A 2 19.74 12.14 7.96
C GLN A 2 20.49 11.11 8.82
N GLY A 3 21.59 10.53 8.31
CA GLY A 3 22.40 9.54 9.04
C GLY A 3 21.77 8.15 9.15
N ILE A 4 20.65 7.90 8.44
CA ILE A 4 19.98 6.59 8.43
C ILE A 4 20.78 5.64 7.53
N LYS A 5 21.18 4.48 8.08
CA LYS A 5 21.79 3.40 7.32
C LYS A 5 20.68 2.54 6.71
N VAL A 6 20.63 2.48 5.37
CA VAL A 6 19.74 1.59 4.63
C VAL A 6 20.52 0.35 4.19
N ILE A 7 19.96 -0.82 4.44
CA ILE A 7 20.51 -2.11 4.02
C ILE A 7 19.43 -2.76 3.14
N GLU A 8 19.74 -2.97 1.87
CA GLU A 8 18.84 -3.51 0.87
C GLU A 8 19.04 -5.03 0.71
N ASN A 9 18.04 -5.70 0.14
CA ASN A 9 18.06 -7.13 -0.16
C ASN A 9 18.24 -8.04 1.05
N VAL A 10 17.77 -7.62 2.22
CA VAL A 10 17.76 -8.40 3.45
C VAL A 10 16.34 -8.84 3.77
N THR A 11 16.12 -10.15 3.87
CA THR A 11 14.85 -10.71 4.36
C THR A 11 14.98 -11.02 5.85
N PRO A 12 14.29 -10.28 6.73
CA PRO A 12 14.30 -10.56 8.16
C PRO A 12 13.72 -11.94 8.48
N TYR A 13 14.39 -12.70 9.34
CA TYR A 13 13.96 -14.05 9.71
C TYR A 13 13.61 -14.18 11.21
N SER A 14 14.51 -13.75 12.11
CA SER A 14 14.27 -13.87 13.55
C SER A 14 14.83 -12.69 14.32
N LEU A 15 14.29 -12.51 15.53
CA LEU A 15 14.76 -11.55 16.52
C LEU A 15 15.34 -12.33 17.71
N GLU A 16 16.52 -11.91 18.17
CA GLU A 16 17.21 -12.49 19.30
C GLU A 16 17.64 -11.40 20.28
N GLY A 17 17.84 -11.78 21.55
CA GLY A 17 18.37 -10.89 22.56
C GLY A 17 17.36 -10.45 23.61
N LEU A 18 17.81 -9.53 24.46
CA LEU A 18 17.01 -8.95 25.54
C LEU A 18 16.90 -7.43 25.34
N LYS A 19 16.02 -6.80 26.11
CA LYS A 19 15.81 -5.35 26.07
C LYS A 19 17.15 -4.57 26.03
N ASN A 20 17.25 -3.62 25.10
CA ASN A 20 18.44 -2.80 24.83
C ASN A 20 19.65 -3.56 24.23
N ASN A 21 19.48 -4.83 23.86
CA ASN A 21 20.51 -5.60 23.20
C ASN A 21 19.88 -6.62 22.25
N LEU A 22 19.19 -6.10 21.22
CA LEU A 22 18.43 -6.86 20.25
C LEU A 22 19.24 -7.06 18.98
N PHE A 23 19.10 -8.25 18.40
CA PHE A 23 19.71 -8.61 17.12
C PHE A 23 18.65 -9.09 16.16
N LEU A 24 18.78 -8.70 14.89
CA LEU A 24 18.01 -9.20 13.77
C LEU A 24 18.85 -10.22 13.01
N ARG A 25 18.29 -11.39 12.73
CA ARG A 25 18.87 -12.34 11.76
C ARG A 25 18.10 -12.31 10.46
N SER A 26 18.83 -12.40 9.35
CA SER A 26 18.26 -12.61 8.02
C SER A 26 18.10 -14.09 7.69
N GLU A 27 17.38 -14.39 6.61
CA GLU A 27 17.31 -15.75 6.04
C GLU A 27 18.71 -16.29 5.66
N ASP A 28 19.60 -15.42 5.20
CA ASP A 28 20.99 -15.74 4.85
C ASP A 28 21.91 -15.88 6.07
N GLN A 29 21.34 -15.91 7.28
CA GLN A 29 22.05 -16.05 8.55
C GLN A 29 22.97 -14.88 8.92
N GLU A 30 22.86 -13.75 8.25
CA GLU A 30 23.55 -12.53 8.66
C GLU A 30 22.90 -11.96 9.94
N GLN A 31 23.74 -11.40 10.83
CA GLN A 31 23.30 -10.80 12.07
C GLN A 31 23.51 -9.29 12.02
N PHE A 32 22.48 -8.54 12.37
CA PHE A 32 22.49 -7.09 12.49
C PHE A 32 22.19 -6.68 13.94
N GLY A 33 22.86 -5.70 14.44
CA GLY A 33 22.69 -5.19 15.82
C GLY A 33 24.03 -4.78 16.44
N SER A 34 24.09 -4.50 17.73
CA SER A 34 22.97 -4.54 18.69
C SER A 34 22.08 -3.30 18.54
N PHE A 35 20.77 -3.48 18.73
CA PHE A 35 19.78 -2.41 18.72
C PHE A 35 19.14 -2.29 20.11
N GLU A 36 18.76 -1.09 20.49
CA GLU A 36 17.96 -0.84 21.68
C GLU A 36 16.52 -1.29 21.48
N GLU A 37 15.96 -0.98 20.29
CA GLU A 37 14.60 -1.34 19.89
C GLU A 37 14.56 -1.72 18.41
N ILE A 38 13.59 -2.54 18.02
CA ILE A 38 13.35 -2.95 16.64
C ILE A 38 11.87 -2.74 16.33
N ILE A 39 11.57 -2.02 15.24
CA ILE A 39 10.22 -1.88 14.70
C ILE A 39 10.05 -2.90 13.58
N TRP A 40 9.12 -3.86 13.79
CA TRP A 40 8.79 -4.87 12.80
C TRP A 40 7.68 -4.38 11.88
N ALA A 41 8.01 -3.99 10.66
CA ALA A 41 7.09 -3.40 9.70
C ALA A 41 7.15 -4.09 8.31
N VAL A 42 7.21 -5.42 8.31
CA VAL A 42 7.50 -6.26 7.12
C VAL A 42 6.28 -6.63 6.26
N GLY A 43 5.14 -5.98 6.49
CA GLY A 43 3.94 -6.20 5.69
C GLY A 43 2.71 -6.61 6.50
N ARG A 44 1.69 -7.11 5.81
CA ARG A 44 0.39 -7.49 6.36
C ARG A 44 -0.14 -8.74 5.69
N SER A 45 -0.88 -9.55 6.44
CA SER A 45 -1.70 -10.64 5.95
C SER A 45 -3.19 -10.36 6.21
N PRO A 46 -4.11 -10.90 5.41
CA PRO A 46 -5.53 -10.75 5.69
C PRO A 46 -5.91 -11.50 6.98
N ASN A 47 -6.73 -10.88 7.82
CA ASN A 47 -7.19 -11.50 9.06
C ASN A 47 -8.49 -12.29 8.81
N THR A 48 -8.38 -13.39 8.09
CA THR A 48 -9.52 -14.22 7.65
C THR A 48 -9.60 -15.58 8.32
N ASP A 49 -8.62 -15.95 9.15
CA ASP A 49 -8.49 -17.30 9.72
C ASP A 49 -9.68 -17.73 10.59
N ASN A 50 -10.30 -16.76 11.30
CA ASN A 50 -11.35 -17.04 12.28
C ASN A 50 -12.78 -16.79 11.78
N ILE A 51 -12.98 -16.47 10.50
CA ILE A 51 -14.33 -16.20 9.94
C ILE A 51 -14.89 -17.38 9.13
N ASN A 52 -14.17 -18.51 9.11
CA ASN A 52 -14.58 -19.76 8.49
C ASN A 52 -15.05 -19.61 7.03
N LEU A 53 -14.23 -18.98 6.20
CA LEU A 53 -14.52 -18.77 4.77
C LEU A 53 -14.79 -20.08 4.01
N SER A 54 -14.19 -21.19 4.44
CA SER A 54 -14.41 -22.50 3.85
C SER A 54 -15.86 -22.97 3.90
N ALA A 55 -16.63 -22.54 4.89
CA ALA A 55 -18.06 -22.86 5.00
C ALA A 55 -18.91 -22.17 3.93
N THR A 56 -18.42 -21.09 3.33
CA THR A 56 -19.14 -20.31 2.30
C THR A 56 -18.64 -20.61 0.89
N ALA A 57 -17.53 -21.34 0.72
CA ALA A 57 -16.82 -21.54 -0.53
C ALA A 57 -16.36 -20.24 -1.22
N VAL A 58 -16.21 -19.15 -0.46
CA VAL A 58 -15.63 -17.89 -0.96
C VAL A 58 -14.18 -18.15 -1.35
N ALA A 59 -13.81 -17.76 -2.56
CA ALA A 59 -12.48 -17.96 -3.10
C ALA A 59 -11.49 -16.95 -2.50
N VAL A 60 -10.30 -17.46 -2.17
CA VAL A 60 -9.15 -16.66 -1.77
C VAL A 60 -7.98 -16.91 -2.72
N ASP A 61 -7.08 -15.95 -2.85
CA ASP A 61 -5.84 -16.11 -3.61
C ASP A 61 -4.78 -16.89 -2.79
N LYS A 62 -3.59 -17.09 -3.39
CA LYS A 62 -2.46 -17.79 -2.76
C LYS A 62 -1.95 -17.13 -1.46
N ASN A 63 -2.28 -15.86 -1.23
CA ASN A 63 -1.91 -15.09 -0.04
C ASN A 63 -3.09 -14.93 0.93
N ALA A 64 -4.15 -15.73 0.76
CA ALA A 64 -5.38 -15.72 1.55
C ALA A 64 -6.25 -14.44 1.44
N PHE A 65 -6.02 -13.57 0.45
CA PHE A 65 -6.89 -12.45 0.17
C PHE A 65 -8.16 -12.90 -0.56
N ILE A 66 -9.31 -12.33 -0.19
CA ILE A 66 -10.60 -12.62 -0.83
C ILE A 66 -10.62 -12.03 -2.24
N THR A 67 -10.84 -12.88 -3.25
CA THR A 67 -10.94 -12.45 -4.63
C THR A 67 -12.30 -11.85 -4.93
N THR A 68 -12.31 -10.71 -5.62
CA THR A 68 -13.55 -10.02 -6.02
C THR A 68 -13.45 -9.50 -7.45
N ASP A 69 -14.60 -9.34 -8.08
CA ASP A 69 -14.72 -8.62 -9.35
C ASP A 69 -14.55 -7.09 -9.17
N LYS A 70 -14.77 -6.31 -10.23
CA LYS A 70 -14.71 -4.85 -10.17
C LYS A 70 -15.81 -4.21 -9.32
N PHE A 71 -16.90 -4.94 -9.07
CA PHE A 71 -18.02 -4.52 -8.25
C PHE A 71 -17.93 -4.96 -6.79
N GLN A 72 -16.79 -5.48 -6.36
CA GLN A 72 -16.50 -6.03 -5.03
C GLN A 72 -17.32 -7.30 -4.70
N GLU A 73 -17.94 -7.95 -5.68
CA GLU A 73 -18.63 -9.23 -5.49
C GLU A 73 -17.62 -10.38 -5.55
N THR A 74 -17.77 -11.34 -4.62
CA THR A 74 -16.95 -12.55 -4.62
C THR A 74 -17.47 -13.56 -5.67
N ASN A 75 -16.86 -14.73 -5.73
CA ASN A 75 -17.38 -15.84 -6.54
C ASN A 75 -18.73 -16.38 -6.04
N ILE A 76 -19.19 -15.96 -4.87
CA ILE A 76 -20.49 -16.36 -4.27
C ILE A 76 -21.42 -15.15 -4.34
N THR A 77 -22.54 -15.31 -5.01
CA THR A 77 -23.56 -14.28 -5.18
C THR A 77 -24.03 -13.71 -3.83
N ASN A 78 -24.16 -12.37 -3.77
CA ASN A 78 -24.54 -11.63 -2.57
C ASN A 78 -23.52 -11.67 -1.42
N ILE A 79 -22.30 -12.13 -1.69
CA ILE A 79 -21.18 -11.98 -0.75
C ILE A 79 -20.17 -11.01 -1.36
N PHE A 80 -19.87 -9.94 -0.63
CA PHE A 80 -19.01 -8.86 -1.05
C PHE A 80 -17.82 -8.71 -0.12
N ALA A 81 -16.67 -8.28 -0.65
CA ALA A 81 -15.50 -7.95 0.15
C ALA A 81 -14.91 -6.61 -0.29
N ILE A 82 -14.58 -5.76 0.69
CA ILE A 82 -13.98 -4.43 0.48
C ILE A 82 -12.78 -4.21 1.41
N GLY A 83 -11.93 -3.27 1.03
CA GLY A 83 -10.76 -2.87 1.82
C GLY A 83 -9.64 -3.89 1.81
N ASP A 84 -8.83 -3.87 2.85
CA ASP A 84 -7.56 -4.58 2.95
C ASP A 84 -7.68 -6.09 2.72
N VAL A 85 -8.80 -6.68 3.09
CA VAL A 85 -9.05 -8.13 2.93
C VAL A 85 -9.06 -8.60 1.47
N THR A 86 -9.20 -7.67 0.51
CA THR A 86 -9.17 -7.97 -0.93
C THR A 86 -7.77 -7.97 -1.55
N GLY A 87 -6.74 -7.61 -0.78
CA GLY A 87 -5.36 -7.53 -1.27
C GLY A 87 -5.10 -6.40 -2.28
N ARG A 88 -6.06 -5.50 -2.47
CA ARG A 88 -5.91 -4.30 -3.31
C ARG A 88 -5.22 -3.20 -2.50
N GLU A 89 -5.57 -1.94 -2.71
CA GLU A 89 -4.97 -0.82 -1.99
C GLU A 89 -5.35 -0.81 -0.51
N ALA A 90 -4.39 -1.08 0.39
CA ALA A 90 -4.57 -1.13 1.84
C ALA A 90 -4.59 0.30 2.45
N LEU A 91 -5.58 1.10 2.05
CA LEU A 91 -5.77 2.49 2.46
C LEU A 91 -7.21 2.71 2.93
N THR A 92 -7.35 3.25 4.15
CA THR A 92 -8.68 3.55 4.74
C THR A 92 -9.58 4.38 3.81
N PRO A 93 -9.14 5.48 3.17
CA PRO A 93 -9.98 6.22 2.24
C PRO A 93 -10.46 5.40 1.04
N VAL A 94 -9.65 4.44 0.59
CA VAL A 94 -9.99 3.54 -0.52
C VAL A 94 -11.08 2.54 -0.09
N ALA A 95 -10.95 1.95 1.08
CA ALA A 95 -11.99 1.07 1.64
C ALA A 95 -13.33 1.80 1.80
N ILE A 96 -13.31 3.03 2.33
CA ILE A 96 -14.50 3.90 2.44
C ILE A 96 -15.11 4.18 1.07
N ALA A 97 -14.28 4.55 0.08
CA ALA A 97 -14.75 4.85 -1.27
C ALA A 97 -15.34 3.62 -1.96
N ALA A 98 -14.75 2.43 -1.77
CA ALA A 98 -15.29 1.17 -2.27
C ALA A 98 -16.65 0.84 -1.63
N GLY A 99 -16.75 0.97 -0.30
CA GLY A 99 -17.99 0.71 0.44
C GLY A 99 -19.13 1.64 0.04
N ARG A 100 -18.86 2.94 -0.14
CA ARG A 100 -19.87 3.90 -0.63
C ARG A 100 -20.39 3.52 -2.02
N ARG A 101 -19.51 3.18 -2.96
CA ARG A 101 -19.89 2.77 -4.31
C ARG A 101 -20.66 1.46 -4.33
N LEU A 102 -20.29 0.52 -3.47
CA LEU A 102 -21.03 -0.71 -3.27
C LEU A 102 -22.45 -0.44 -2.74
N SER A 103 -22.58 0.43 -1.74
CA SER A 103 -23.88 0.85 -1.20
C SER A 103 -24.76 1.58 -2.25
N ASP A 104 -24.18 2.52 -3.00
CA ASP A 104 -24.87 3.23 -4.10
C ASP A 104 -25.41 2.24 -5.14
N ARG A 105 -24.63 1.20 -5.46
CA ARG A 105 -25.03 0.15 -6.41
C ARG A 105 -26.14 -0.73 -5.87
N LEU A 106 -26.04 -1.20 -4.64
CA LEU A 106 -26.98 -2.16 -4.05
C LEU A 106 -28.31 -1.51 -3.64
N PHE A 107 -28.25 -0.27 -3.17
CA PHE A 107 -29.40 0.39 -2.52
C PHE A 107 -29.77 1.74 -3.16
N GLY A 108 -28.84 2.36 -3.90
CA GLY A 108 -29.02 3.69 -4.49
C GLY A 108 -29.48 3.70 -5.96
N GLY A 109 -29.75 2.54 -6.55
CA GLY A 109 -30.18 2.45 -7.94
C GLY A 109 -29.09 2.76 -8.98
N MET A 110 -27.80 2.82 -8.58
CA MET A 110 -26.67 3.16 -9.44
C MET A 110 -25.91 1.89 -9.87
N SER A 111 -26.52 1.05 -10.71
CA SER A 111 -26.06 -0.30 -11.08
C SER A 111 -24.61 -0.37 -11.58
N ASP A 112 -24.11 0.70 -12.23
CA ASP A 112 -22.78 0.75 -12.83
C ASP A 112 -21.71 1.33 -11.88
N ARG A 113 -22.08 1.63 -10.63
CA ARG A 113 -21.18 2.26 -9.66
C ARG A 113 -20.12 1.29 -9.16
N TYR A 114 -18.83 1.62 -9.36
CA TYR A 114 -17.68 0.88 -8.82
C TYR A 114 -16.49 1.82 -8.58
N LEU A 115 -15.46 1.35 -7.89
CA LEU A 115 -14.24 2.10 -7.64
C LEU A 115 -13.17 1.71 -8.68
N GLU A 116 -12.60 2.71 -9.35
CA GLU A 116 -11.45 2.53 -10.24
C GLU A 116 -10.16 2.55 -9.44
N TYR A 117 -9.60 1.38 -9.16
CA TYR A 117 -8.39 1.24 -8.33
C TYR A 117 -7.11 1.77 -9.01
N HIS A 118 -7.07 1.86 -10.32
CA HIS A 118 -5.87 2.32 -11.04
C HIS A 118 -5.64 3.84 -10.98
N THR A 119 -6.58 4.60 -10.44
CA THR A 119 -6.48 6.07 -10.31
C THR A 119 -6.26 6.54 -8.86
N ILE A 120 -5.98 5.61 -7.94
CA ILE A 120 -5.83 5.94 -6.53
C ILE A 120 -4.50 6.64 -6.30
N PRO A 121 -4.50 7.84 -5.67
CA PRO A 121 -3.28 8.50 -5.28
C PRO A 121 -2.64 7.80 -4.08
N THR A 122 -1.31 7.75 -4.08
CA THR A 122 -0.52 7.21 -2.97
C THR A 122 0.46 8.27 -2.48
N VAL A 123 0.62 8.40 -1.17
CA VAL A 123 1.56 9.34 -0.56
C VAL A 123 2.50 8.58 0.36
N VAL A 124 3.79 8.81 0.18
CA VAL A 124 4.82 8.39 1.13
C VAL A 124 5.16 9.59 2.01
N PHE A 125 4.83 9.50 3.29
CA PHE A 125 5.03 10.54 4.30
C PHE A 125 6.47 10.54 4.80
N ARG A 126 7.39 10.92 3.93
CA ARG A 126 8.78 11.22 4.28
C ARG A 126 9.01 12.73 4.23
N HIS A 127 10.22 13.18 4.54
CA HIS A 127 10.62 14.57 4.38
C HIS A 127 11.67 14.70 3.27
N PRO A 128 11.34 15.36 2.13
CA PRO A 128 10.02 15.86 1.72
C PRO A 128 9.07 14.70 1.34
N PRO A 129 7.73 14.88 1.40
CA PRO A 129 6.76 13.85 1.03
C PRO A 129 6.77 13.58 -0.48
N ILE A 130 6.43 12.34 -0.87
CA ILE A 130 6.29 11.95 -2.28
C ILE A 130 4.84 11.53 -2.52
N GLY A 131 4.16 12.25 -3.42
CA GLY A 131 2.82 11.87 -3.91
C GLY A 131 2.90 11.29 -5.32
N THR A 132 2.15 10.22 -5.55
CA THR A 132 2.01 9.62 -6.87
C THR A 132 0.55 9.38 -7.19
N VAL A 133 0.20 9.45 -8.46
CA VAL A 133 -1.15 9.12 -8.94
C VAL A 133 -1.06 8.49 -10.33
N VAL A 134 -1.89 7.50 -10.59
CA VAL A 134 -2.02 6.78 -11.86
C VAL A 134 -0.75 5.94 -12.17
N ILE A 135 -0.10 6.17 -13.28
CA ILE A 135 0.95 5.32 -13.83
C ILE A 135 2.33 5.99 -13.69
N THR A 136 3.32 5.25 -13.25
CA THR A 136 4.71 5.73 -13.21
C THR A 136 5.30 5.86 -14.60
N GLU A 137 6.36 6.68 -14.77
CA GLU A 137 7.07 6.80 -16.04
C GLU A 137 7.54 5.45 -16.57
N THR A 138 8.12 4.60 -15.72
CA THR A 138 8.58 3.26 -16.11
C THR A 138 7.45 2.40 -16.66
N MET A 139 6.29 2.41 -16.01
CA MET A 139 5.12 1.69 -16.48
C MET A 139 4.54 2.30 -17.75
N ALA A 140 4.55 3.63 -17.87
CA ALA A 140 4.08 4.33 -19.07
C ALA A 140 4.96 3.98 -20.27
N ARG A 141 6.29 4.02 -20.11
CA ARG A 141 7.24 3.61 -21.17
C ARG A 141 7.05 2.15 -21.58
N LYS A 142 6.87 1.25 -20.62
CA LYS A 142 6.59 -0.16 -20.89
C LYS A 142 5.29 -0.37 -21.68
N LYS A 143 4.25 0.43 -21.39
CA LYS A 143 2.92 0.30 -22.02
C LYS A 143 2.81 1.00 -23.37
N PHE A 144 3.42 2.17 -23.52
CA PHE A 144 3.22 3.05 -24.68
C PHE A 144 4.50 3.29 -25.50
N GLY A 145 5.66 2.76 -25.08
CA GLY A 145 6.94 2.98 -25.74
C GLY A 145 7.32 4.46 -25.79
N ASP A 146 7.85 4.90 -26.94
CA ASP A 146 8.28 6.28 -27.17
C ASP A 146 7.11 7.26 -27.48
N LYS A 147 5.87 6.80 -27.41
CA LYS A 147 4.68 7.64 -27.64
C LYS A 147 4.33 8.54 -26.45
N ILE A 148 5.11 8.51 -25.38
CA ILE A 148 4.90 9.35 -24.20
C ILE A 148 5.82 10.56 -24.21
N LYS A 149 5.37 11.65 -23.62
CA LYS A 149 6.16 12.84 -23.35
C LYS A 149 6.17 13.11 -21.85
N ILE A 150 7.35 13.32 -21.29
CA ILE A 150 7.53 13.64 -19.88
C ILE A 150 7.72 15.15 -19.75
N PHE A 151 7.00 15.72 -18.79
CA PHE A 151 7.14 17.12 -18.40
C PHE A 151 7.57 17.15 -16.95
N THR A 152 8.57 17.96 -16.65
CA THR A 152 9.05 18.19 -15.30
C THR A 152 8.90 19.67 -14.96
N SER A 153 8.44 19.98 -13.75
CA SER A 153 8.33 21.33 -13.23
C SER A 153 8.82 21.34 -11.78
N SER A 154 9.53 22.40 -11.42
CA SER A 154 9.97 22.65 -10.05
C SER A 154 9.40 23.99 -9.59
N PHE A 155 8.88 24.03 -8.37
CA PHE A 155 8.35 25.25 -7.78
C PHE A 155 8.47 25.20 -6.26
N THR A 156 8.61 26.37 -5.65
CA THR A 156 8.54 26.50 -4.19
C THR A 156 7.07 26.57 -3.77
N PRO A 157 6.60 25.68 -2.86
CA PRO A 157 5.24 25.75 -2.35
C PRO A 157 4.94 27.12 -1.72
N MET A 158 3.74 27.64 -1.94
CA MET A 158 3.31 28.95 -1.47
C MET A 158 3.42 29.13 0.06
N PHE A 159 3.38 28.03 0.80
CA PHE A 159 3.61 28.02 2.25
C PHE A 159 4.98 28.59 2.64
N TYR A 160 6.03 28.36 1.84
CA TYR A 160 7.39 28.83 2.09
C TYR A 160 7.68 30.20 1.47
N ALA A 161 6.75 30.76 0.68
CA ALA A 161 6.97 32.05 -0.02
C ALA A 161 7.14 33.25 0.92
N LEU A 162 6.70 33.12 2.18
CA LEU A 162 6.76 34.15 3.20
C LEU A 162 7.59 33.72 4.42
N SER A 163 8.30 32.62 4.36
CA SER A 163 9.18 32.16 5.45
C SER A 163 10.64 32.38 5.07
N ASP A 164 11.46 32.74 6.08
CA ASP A 164 12.92 32.80 5.94
C ASP A 164 13.58 31.41 6.07
N GLU A 165 12.79 30.35 6.16
CA GLU A 165 13.30 28.98 6.18
C GLU A 165 13.78 28.60 4.78
N GLU A 166 15.07 28.24 4.65
CA GLU A 166 15.58 27.64 3.44
C GLU A 166 14.82 26.35 3.14
N VAL A 167 14.16 26.30 1.99
CA VAL A 167 13.54 25.08 1.49
C VAL A 167 14.67 24.07 1.31
N ALA A 168 14.73 23.04 2.14
CA ALA A 168 15.70 21.97 1.97
C ALA A 168 15.48 21.38 0.57
N GLU A 169 16.42 21.60 -0.32
CA GLU A 169 16.44 20.98 -1.66
C GLU A 169 16.40 19.47 -1.46
N GLY A 170 15.32 18.84 -1.95
CA GLY A 170 15.10 17.40 -1.91
C GLY A 170 15.69 16.70 -3.13
#